data_4f0d94c92a4b0169bfa910db835fe1d6
#
_entry.id   4f0d94c92a4b0169bfa910db835fe1d6
#
_cell.length_a   1.000
_cell.length_b   1.000
_cell.length_c   1.000
_cell.angle_alpha   90.00
_cell.angle_beta   90.00
_cell.angle_gamma   90.00
#
_symmetry.space_group_name_H-M   'P 1'
#
loop_
_entity.id
_entity.type
_entity.pdbx_description
1 polymer ?
#
loop_
_entity_poly.entity_id
_entity_poly.type
_entity_poly.pdbx_seq_one_letter_code
_entity_poly.pdbx_strand_id
1 'polypeptide(L)'
;MGLLELFILSVGLSMDAFAVSVCKGLSTQKLKTKHYLIIGAWFGGFQALMPTIGYFLGSTFEKYITSFDHWVAFVLLAIIGGNMIREGCSKEDGKANDSFSFKTMIVLAVATSIDALAVGITFALLPDVNIVAAVSFIGVITFIISAIGLKVGNIFGLKYKSKAEIAGGVILILIGTKILLEHLGVINF
;
A
#
# COMPACT_ATOMS: atom_id res chain seq x y z
N MET A 1 3.41 16.10 -18.79
CA MET A 1 2.88 16.09 -17.41
C MET A 1 3.70 17.02 -16.53
N GLY A 2 3.04 17.96 -15.85
CA GLY A 2 3.72 18.94 -14.99
C GLY A 2 4.19 18.32 -13.67
N LEU A 3 5.21 18.94 -13.03
CA LEU A 3 5.75 18.45 -11.75
C LEU A 3 4.71 18.42 -10.64
N LEU A 4 3.78 19.39 -10.63
CA LEU A 4 2.70 19.47 -9.65
C LEU A 4 1.69 18.34 -9.83
N GLU A 5 1.33 18.03 -11.07
CA GLU A 5 0.43 16.92 -11.40
C GLU A 5 1.05 15.58 -10.95
N LEU A 6 2.33 15.39 -11.25
CA LEU A 6 3.08 14.21 -10.82
C LEU A 6 3.16 14.10 -9.30
N PHE A 7 3.34 15.23 -8.59
CA PHE A 7 3.36 15.25 -7.13
C PHE A 7 2.01 14.83 -6.54
N ILE A 8 0.91 15.43 -7.02
CA ILE A 8 -0.44 15.12 -6.55
C ILE A 8 -0.77 13.64 -6.82
N LEU A 9 -0.45 13.14 -8.03
CA LEU A 9 -0.61 11.74 -8.38
C LEU A 9 0.20 10.83 -7.46
N SER A 10 1.48 11.15 -7.22
CA SER A 10 2.37 10.37 -6.35
C SER A 10 1.87 10.31 -4.91
N VAL A 11 1.35 11.43 -4.37
CA VAL A 11 0.74 11.46 -3.04
C VAL A 11 -0.52 10.60 -3.02
N GLY A 12 -1.40 10.72 -4.03
CA GLY A 12 -2.60 9.89 -4.14
C GLY A 12 -2.28 8.40 -4.12
N LEU A 13 -1.39 7.94 -5.02
CA LEU A 13 -0.93 6.56 -5.10
C LEU A 13 -0.24 6.05 -3.82
N SER A 14 0.32 6.95 -3.01
CA SER A 14 0.99 6.58 -1.77
C SER A 14 0.02 6.35 -0.60
N MET A 15 -1.26 6.69 -0.73
CA MET A 15 -2.20 6.65 0.40
C MET A 15 -2.47 5.24 0.89
N ASP A 16 -2.54 4.26 0.01
CA ASP A 16 -2.72 2.84 0.39
C ASP A 16 -1.49 2.33 1.16
N ALA A 17 -0.29 2.63 0.66
CA ALA A 17 0.96 2.31 1.34
C ALA A 17 1.07 3.04 2.71
N PHE A 18 0.60 4.29 2.80
CA PHE A 18 0.51 5.02 4.08
C PHE A 18 -0.41 4.33 5.07
N ALA A 19 -1.64 3.99 4.65
CA ALA A 19 -2.62 3.34 5.53
C ALA A 19 -2.10 2.01 6.06
N VAL A 20 -1.53 1.16 5.19
CA VAL A 20 -0.91 -0.10 5.58
C VAL A 20 0.29 0.12 6.49
N SER A 21 1.12 1.14 6.23
CA SER A 21 2.26 1.50 7.09
C SER A 21 1.81 1.95 8.48
N VAL A 22 0.71 2.71 8.58
CA VAL A 22 0.09 3.06 9.87
C VAL A 22 -0.31 1.79 10.61
N CYS A 23 -1.01 0.86 9.97
CA CYS A 23 -1.42 -0.41 10.57
C CYS A 23 -0.20 -1.23 11.05
N LYS A 24 0.88 -1.28 10.28
CA LYS A 24 2.14 -1.90 10.70
C LYS A 24 2.77 -1.20 11.91
N GLY A 25 2.72 0.12 11.94
CA GLY A 25 3.17 0.92 13.07
C GLY A 25 2.39 0.63 14.35
N LEU A 26 1.06 0.48 14.25
CA LEU A 26 0.17 0.17 15.38
C LEU A 26 0.54 -1.17 16.05
N SER A 27 0.89 -2.19 15.26
CA SER A 27 1.27 -3.52 15.76
C SER A 27 2.74 -3.63 16.20
N THR A 28 3.58 -2.64 15.91
CA THR A 28 5.02 -2.67 16.21
C THR A 28 5.32 -2.03 17.55
N GLN A 29 5.84 -2.80 18.52
CA GLN A 29 6.15 -2.28 19.87
C GLN A 29 7.37 -1.35 19.91
N LYS A 30 8.45 -1.72 19.22
CA LYS A 30 9.71 -0.95 19.21
C LYS A 30 10.17 -0.70 17.78
N LEU A 31 10.04 0.53 17.32
CA LEU A 31 10.60 0.93 16.04
C LEU A 31 12.11 1.03 16.09
N LYS A 32 12.74 0.50 15.05
CA LYS A 32 14.17 0.64 14.77
C LYS A 32 14.32 1.31 13.40
N THR A 33 15.42 1.97 13.15
CA THR A 33 15.72 2.60 11.84
C THR A 33 15.54 1.62 10.68
N LYS A 34 15.90 0.34 10.88
CA LYS A 34 15.71 -0.71 9.88
C LYS A 34 14.25 -0.87 9.44
N HIS A 35 13.26 -0.65 10.31
CA HIS A 35 11.84 -0.83 9.97
C HIS A 35 11.37 0.26 9.00
N TYR A 36 11.86 1.50 9.14
CA TYR A 36 11.59 2.58 8.20
C TYR A 36 12.18 2.29 6.82
N LEU A 37 13.43 1.78 6.79
CA LEU A 37 14.08 1.40 5.53
C LEU A 37 13.38 0.22 4.86
N ILE A 38 12.98 -0.80 5.62
CA ILE A 38 12.26 -1.95 5.09
C ILE A 38 10.93 -1.50 4.48
N ILE A 39 10.10 -0.80 5.25
CA ILE A 39 8.75 -0.43 4.77
C ILE A 39 8.83 0.53 3.58
N GLY A 40 9.72 1.52 3.66
CA GLY A 40 9.94 2.46 2.57
C GLY A 40 10.48 1.79 1.31
N ALA A 41 11.46 0.89 1.43
CA ALA A 41 12.03 0.16 0.30
C ALA A 41 11.01 -0.78 -0.37
N TRP A 42 10.20 -1.49 0.42
CA TRP A 42 9.16 -2.36 -0.12
C TRP A 42 8.07 -1.56 -0.83
N PHE A 43 7.45 -0.61 -0.15
CA PHE A 43 6.33 0.13 -0.74
C PHE A 43 6.81 1.10 -1.82
N GLY A 44 7.87 1.86 -1.58
CA GLY A 44 8.43 2.75 -2.61
C GLY A 44 9.00 1.98 -3.80
N GLY A 45 9.66 0.84 -3.56
CA GLY A 45 10.19 -0.02 -4.62
C GLY A 45 9.09 -0.62 -5.49
N PHE A 46 8.04 -1.17 -4.90
CA PHE A 46 6.91 -1.71 -5.67
C PHE A 46 6.08 -0.60 -6.34
N GLN A 47 5.95 0.54 -5.69
CA GLN A 47 5.26 1.69 -6.26
C GLN A 47 6.00 2.32 -7.45
N ALA A 48 7.31 2.08 -7.58
CA ALA A 48 8.07 2.40 -8.78
C ALA A 48 8.08 1.26 -9.80
N LEU A 49 8.15 0.01 -9.34
CA LEU A 49 8.22 -1.19 -10.19
C LEU A 49 6.91 -1.41 -10.96
N MET A 50 5.76 -1.30 -10.31
CA MET A 50 4.45 -1.59 -10.93
C MET A 50 4.12 -0.64 -12.09
N PRO A 51 4.26 0.69 -11.99
CA PRO A 51 4.03 1.54 -13.15
C PRO A 51 5.10 1.34 -14.23
N THR A 52 6.31 0.90 -13.89
CA THR A 52 7.29 0.49 -14.89
C THR A 52 6.80 -0.71 -15.68
N ILE A 53 6.30 -1.75 -15.00
CA ILE A 53 5.71 -2.92 -15.65
C ILE A 53 4.49 -2.49 -16.49
N GLY A 54 3.59 -1.69 -15.92
CA GLY A 54 2.42 -1.16 -16.61
C GLY A 54 2.76 -0.41 -17.89
N TYR A 55 3.80 0.41 -17.85
CA TYR A 55 4.28 1.15 -19.02
C TYR A 55 4.72 0.21 -20.16
N PHE A 56 5.47 -0.84 -19.86
CA PHE A 56 5.88 -1.83 -20.87
C PHE A 56 4.72 -2.71 -21.37
N LEU A 57 3.71 -2.93 -20.53
CA LEU A 57 2.51 -3.69 -20.90
C LEU A 57 1.44 -2.85 -21.63
N GLY A 58 1.53 -1.52 -21.51
CA GLY A 58 0.45 -0.58 -21.89
C GLY A 58 -0.05 -0.66 -23.31
N SER A 59 0.75 -1.13 -24.25
CA SER A 59 0.32 -1.28 -25.66
C SER A 59 -0.33 -2.63 -25.98
N THR A 60 -0.21 -3.62 -25.10
CA THR A 60 -0.54 -5.02 -25.43
C THR A 60 -1.69 -5.60 -24.60
N PHE A 61 -1.93 -5.13 -23.36
CA PHE A 61 -2.78 -5.83 -22.39
C PHE A 61 -3.85 -4.99 -21.67
N GLU A 62 -4.15 -3.76 -22.10
CA GLU A 62 -5.09 -2.85 -21.45
C GLU A 62 -6.43 -3.51 -21.05
N LYS A 63 -6.91 -4.44 -21.85
CA LYS A 63 -8.24 -5.06 -21.71
C LYS A 63 -8.30 -6.21 -20.69
N TYR A 64 -7.16 -6.78 -20.30
CA TYR A 64 -7.11 -7.99 -19.44
C TYR A 64 -6.70 -7.72 -17.99
N ILE A 65 -6.00 -6.62 -17.73
CA ILE A 65 -5.43 -6.34 -16.41
C ILE A 65 -6.48 -5.80 -15.44
N THR A 66 -7.44 -5.02 -15.91
CA THR A 66 -8.42 -4.29 -15.09
C THR A 66 -9.48 -5.16 -14.40
N SER A 67 -9.66 -6.42 -14.80
CA SER A 67 -10.79 -7.24 -14.31
C SER A 67 -10.51 -8.02 -13.02
N PHE A 68 -9.25 -8.31 -12.66
CA PHE A 68 -8.91 -9.18 -11.54
C PHE A 68 -8.20 -8.48 -10.37
N ASP A 69 -7.62 -7.32 -10.59
CA ASP A 69 -6.72 -6.65 -9.65
C ASP A 69 -7.40 -6.30 -8.32
N HIS A 70 -8.64 -5.83 -8.38
CA HIS A 70 -9.39 -5.36 -7.21
C HIS A 70 -9.84 -6.52 -6.31
N TRP A 71 -10.14 -7.69 -6.88
CA TRP A 71 -10.44 -8.89 -6.11
C TRP A 71 -9.21 -9.40 -5.35
N VAL A 72 -8.05 -9.37 -5.98
CA VAL A 72 -6.78 -9.76 -5.35
C VAL A 72 -6.45 -8.81 -4.20
N ALA A 73 -6.53 -7.50 -4.44
CA ALA A 73 -6.30 -6.49 -3.40
C ALA A 73 -7.26 -6.67 -2.21
N PHE A 74 -8.57 -6.84 -2.48
CA PHE A 74 -9.57 -7.07 -1.43
C PHE A 74 -9.25 -8.32 -0.59
N VAL A 75 -9.02 -9.46 -1.22
CA VAL A 75 -8.74 -10.73 -0.52
C VAL A 75 -7.48 -10.61 0.35
N LEU A 76 -6.40 -10.00 -0.18
CA LEU A 76 -5.16 -9.80 0.57
C LEU A 76 -5.34 -8.87 1.77
N LEU A 77 -6.02 -7.74 1.58
CA LEU A 77 -6.29 -6.79 2.67
C LEU A 77 -7.26 -7.37 3.71
N ALA A 78 -8.23 -8.17 3.28
CA ALA A 78 -9.15 -8.85 4.19
C ALA A 78 -8.44 -9.91 5.05
N ILE A 79 -7.54 -10.71 4.47
CA ILE A 79 -6.75 -11.70 5.22
C ILE A 79 -5.85 -11.02 6.25
N ILE A 80 -5.17 -9.94 5.87
CA ILE A 80 -4.25 -9.23 6.76
C ILE A 80 -5.03 -8.51 7.86
N GLY A 81 -6.12 -7.81 7.50
CA GLY A 81 -7.00 -7.15 8.45
C GLY A 81 -7.63 -8.13 9.43
N GLY A 82 -8.09 -9.28 8.95
CA GLY A 82 -8.61 -10.36 9.79
C GLY A 82 -7.58 -10.90 10.78
N ASN A 83 -6.33 -11.10 10.37
CA ASN A 83 -5.25 -11.51 11.25
C ASN A 83 -4.95 -10.45 12.33
N MET A 84 -4.93 -9.16 11.96
CA MET A 84 -4.74 -8.08 12.93
C MET A 84 -5.85 -8.01 13.97
N ILE A 85 -7.11 -8.19 13.57
CA ILE A 85 -8.25 -8.25 14.50
C ILE A 85 -8.09 -9.43 15.44
N ARG A 86 -7.72 -10.60 14.92
CA ARG A 86 -7.48 -11.80 15.73
C ARG A 86 -6.36 -11.60 16.75
N GLU A 87 -5.24 -10.99 16.36
CA GLU A 87 -4.13 -10.65 17.26
C GLU A 87 -4.58 -9.66 18.34
N GLY A 88 -5.34 -8.61 17.99
CA GLY A 88 -5.87 -7.62 18.93
C GLY A 88 -6.89 -8.18 19.92
N CYS A 89 -7.63 -9.23 19.53
CA CYS A 89 -8.58 -9.95 20.41
C CYS A 89 -7.89 -11.00 21.28
N SER A 90 -6.70 -11.48 20.91
CA SER A 90 -5.92 -12.45 21.69
C SER A 90 -5.30 -11.79 22.90
N LYS A 91 -5.53 -12.36 24.08
CA LYS A 91 -4.89 -11.94 25.34
C LYS A 91 -3.46 -12.48 25.50
N GLU A 92 -2.90 -13.14 24.48
CA GLU A 92 -1.56 -13.69 24.55
C GLU A 92 -0.51 -12.59 24.41
N ASP A 93 0.13 -12.25 25.54
CA ASP A 93 1.35 -11.44 25.64
C ASP A 93 2.58 -12.19 25.10
N GLY A 94 2.46 -12.83 23.95
CA GLY A 94 3.50 -13.69 23.49
C GLY A 94 3.77 -13.60 22.00
N LYS A 95 4.89 -13.01 21.67
CA LYS A 95 5.52 -12.90 20.36
C LYS A 95 4.75 -11.95 19.42
N ALA A 96 5.14 -10.68 19.42
CA ALA A 96 5.03 -9.85 18.25
C ALA A 96 5.57 -10.66 17.08
N ASN A 97 4.69 -11.27 16.29
CA ASN A 97 5.07 -11.87 15.04
C ASN A 97 5.84 -10.79 14.29
N ASP A 98 7.06 -11.11 13.88
CA ASP A 98 7.96 -10.14 13.24
C ASP A 98 7.24 -9.68 11.97
N SER A 99 6.41 -8.66 12.14
CA SER A 99 5.41 -8.14 11.21
C SER A 99 6.05 -7.66 9.88
N PHE A 100 7.37 -7.68 9.82
CA PHE A 100 8.21 -7.34 8.67
C PHE A 100 8.82 -8.57 7.96
N SER A 101 8.17 -9.75 8.06
CA SER A 101 8.66 -10.91 7.31
C SER A 101 8.56 -10.68 5.80
N PHE A 102 9.48 -11.27 5.05
CA PHE A 102 9.53 -11.15 3.59
C PHE A 102 8.17 -11.47 2.93
N LYS A 103 7.53 -12.57 3.36
CA LYS A 103 6.23 -12.99 2.81
C LYS A 103 5.12 -11.95 3.05
N THR A 104 5.09 -11.36 4.24
CA THR A 104 4.09 -10.34 4.58
C THR A 104 4.36 -9.06 3.78
N MET A 105 5.62 -8.62 3.70
CA MET A 105 5.96 -7.39 3.02
C MET A 105 5.72 -7.43 1.52
N ILE A 106 6.03 -8.55 0.85
CA ILE A 106 5.77 -8.70 -0.59
C ILE A 106 4.27 -8.65 -0.90
N VAL A 107 3.46 -9.35 -0.10
CA VAL A 107 1.99 -9.37 -0.29
C VAL A 107 1.40 -7.97 -0.11
N LEU A 108 1.81 -7.27 0.95
CA LEU A 108 1.35 -5.90 1.19
C LEU A 108 1.80 -4.93 0.09
N ALA A 109 3.06 -5.02 -0.34
CA ALA A 109 3.61 -4.15 -1.36
C ALA A 109 2.92 -4.37 -2.73
N VAL A 110 2.65 -5.62 -3.10
CA VAL A 110 1.87 -5.93 -4.30
C VAL A 110 0.46 -5.36 -4.17
N ALA A 111 -0.24 -5.64 -3.06
CA ALA A 111 -1.62 -5.19 -2.87
C ALA A 111 -1.78 -3.66 -2.94
N THR A 112 -0.81 -2.91 -2.39
CA THR A 112 -0.86 -1.43 -2.35
C THR A 112 -0.32 -0.74 -3.60
N SER A 113 0.18 -1.48 -4.59
CA SER A 113 0.78 -0.91 -5.81
C SER A 113 0.11 -1.37 -7.11
N ILE A 114 -1.03 -2.07 -7.00
CA ILE A 114 -1.80 -2.53 -8.17
C ILE A 114 -2.34 -1.34 -8.97
N ASP A 115 -2.82 -0.31 -8.30
CA ASP A 115 -3.28 0.95 -8.90
C ASP A 115 -2.16 1.66 -9.69
N ALA A 116 -0.93 1.59 -9.20
CA ALA A 116 0.24 2.12 -9.89
C ALA A 116 0.53 1.38 -11.21
N LEU A 117 0.17 0.10 -11.33
CA LEU A 117 0.25 -0.63 -12.58
C LEU A 117 -0.65 0.02 -13.66
N ALA A 118 -1.90 0.33 -13.31
CA ALA A 118 -2.84 1.01 -14.20
C ALA A 118 -2.34 2.39 -14.62
N VAL A 119 -1.76 3.15 -13.68
CA VAL A 119 -1.13 4.44 -13.98
C VAL A 119 0.05 4.28 -14.96
N GLY A 120 0.84 3.23 -14.82
CA GLY A 120 1.91 2.92 -15.76
C GLY A 120 1.41 2.68 -17.19
N ILE A 121 0.30 1.95 -17.35
CA ILE A 121 -0.37 1.76 -18.64
C ILE A 121 -0.80 3.11 -19.21
N THR A 122 -1.40 3.97 -18.40
CA THR A 122 -1.79 5.32 -18.80
C THR A 122 -0.57 6.15 -19.26
N PHE A 123 0.56 6.04 -18.56
CA PHE A 123 1.80 6.72 -18.96
C PHE A 123 2.31 6.27 -20.33
N ALA A 124 2.10 5.02 -20.72
CA ALA A 124 2.47 4.52 -22.04
C ALA A 124 1.64 5.15 -23.18
N LEU A 125 0.44 5.62 -22.88
CA LEU A 125 -0.49 6.24 -23.84
C LEU A 125 -0.32 7.77 -23.93
N LEU A 126 0.41 8.37 -22.98
CA LEU A 126 0.63 9.81 -22.95
C LEU A 126 1.92 10.20 -23.70
N PRO A 127 1.86 11.21 -24.59
CA PRO A 127 3.07 11.75 -25.21
C PRO A 127 3.93 12.45 -24.15
N ASP A 128 5.26 12.42 -24.36
CA ASP A 128 6.26 13.19 -23.60
C ASP A 128 6.36 12.86 -22.09
N VAL A 129 5.98 11.66 -21.65
CA VAL A 129 6.23 11.22 -20.27
C VAL A 129 7.62 10.60 -20.14
N ASN A 130 8.48 11.21 -19.35
CA ASN A 130 9.73 10.57 -18.94
C ASN A 130 9.43 9.55 -17.84
N ILE A 131 9.25 8.28 -18.23
CA ILE A 131 8.86 7.21 -17.31
C ILE A 131 9.86 7.03 -16.17
N VAL A 132 11.17 7.13 -16.42
CA VAL A 132 12.19 6.94 -15.38
C VAL A 132 12.08 8.02 -14.30
N ALA A 133 11.88 9.28 -14.70
CA ALA A 133 11.68 10.37 -13.76
C ALA A 133 10.37 10.21 -12.99
N ALA A 134 9.27 9.84 -13.67
CA ALA A 134 7.97 9.66 -13.07
C ALA A 134 7.97 8.55 -12.00
N VAL A 135 8.44 7.34 -12.34
CA VAL A 135 8.45 6.21 -11.41
C VAL A 135 9.41 6.40 -10.25
N SER A 136 10.56 7.06 -10.49
CA SER A 136 11.49 7.39 -9.42
C SER A 136 10.88 8.38 -8.43
N PHE A 137 10.16 9.37 -8.93
CA PHE A 137 9.48 10.36 -8.10
C PHE A 137 8.35 9.73 -7.28
N ILE A 138 7.51 8.88 -7.91
CA ILE A 138 6.45 8.12 -7.23
C ILE A 138 7.06 7.24 -6.12
N GLY A 139 8.12 6.49 -6.43
CA GLY A 139 8.79 5.62 -5.46
C GLY A 139 9.37 6.36 -4.26
N VAL A 140 10.02 7.51 -4.48
CA VAL A 140 10.59 8.34 -3.40
C VAL A 140 9.50 8.94 -2.52
N ILE A 141 8.42 9.47 -3.10
CA ILE A 141 7.30 10.02 -2.34
C ILE A 141 6.64 8.91 -1.51
N THR A 142 6.41 7.74 -2.10
CA THR A 142 5.82 6.60 -1.37
C THR A 142 6.74 6.12 -0.24
N PHE A 143 8.04 6.08 -0.46
CA PHE A 143 9.01 5.74 0.60
C PHE A 143 8.87 6.69 1.81
N ILE A 144 8.85 7.99 1.56
CA ILE A 144 8.76 9.01 2.61
C ILE A 144 7.41 8.92 3.34
N ILE A 145 6.31 8.85 2.59
CA ILE A 145 4.96 8.80 3.14
C ILE A 145 4.75 7.52 3.96
N SER A 146 5.26 6.37 3.50
CA SER A 146 5.20 5.10 4.23
C SER A 146 6.01 5.13 5.53
N ALA A 147 7.19 5.74 5.51
CA ALA A 147 7.99 5.92 6.72
C ALA A 147 7.28 6.82 7.76
N ILE A 148 6.62 7.89 7.31
CA ILE A 148 5.80 8.73 8.16
C ILE A 148 4.62 7.95 8.72
N GLY A 149 3.91 7.18 7.89
CA GLY A 149 2.79 6.33 8.30
C GLY A 149 3.18 5.34 9.40
N LEU A 150 4.32 4.66 9.23
CA LEU A 150 4.86 3.75 10.24
C LEU A 150 5.09 4.43 11.59
N LYS A 151 5.67 5.64 11.58
CA LYS A 151 5.91 6.42 12.80
C LYS A 151 4.60 6.84 13.47
N VAL A 152 3.67 7.37 12.69
CA VAL A 152 2.34 7.77 13.18
C VAL A 152 1.65 6.59 13.82
N GLY A 153 1.57 5.45 13.13
CA GLY A 153 0.96 4.24 13.67
C GLY A 153 1.59 3.78 14.99
N ASN A 154 2.92 3.78 15.08
CA ASN A 154 3.61 3.35 16.30
C ASN A 154 3.33 4.25 17.51
N ILE A 155 3.28 5.57 17.32
CA ILE A 155 2.94 6.51 18.40
C ILE A 155 1.55 6.20 18.98
N PHE A 156 0.57 5.94 18.13
CA PHE A 156 -0.78 5.57 18.55
C PHE A 156 -0.83 4.14 19.13
N GLY A 157 -0.10 3.19 18.56
CA GLY A 157 -0.06 1.79 18.98
C GLY A 157 0.52 1.59 20.38
N LEU A 158 1.55 2.33 20.75
CA LEU A 158 2.15 2.28 22.10
C LEU A 158 1.14 2.64 23.20
N LYS A 159 0.17 3.50 22.91
CA LYS A 159 -0.83 3.94 23.88
C LYS A 159 -2.05 3.01 23.96
N TYR A 160 -2.41 2.33 22.87
CA TYR A 160 -3.67 1.59 22.74
C TYR A 160 -3.51 0.25 22.00
N LYS A 161 -2.48 -0.55 22.27
CA LYS A 161 -2.05 -1.74 21.53
C LYS A 161 -3.20 -2.60 20.95
N SER A 162 -4.00 -3.22 21.80
CA SER A 162 -5.09 -4.12 21.37
C SER A 162 -6.18 -3.39 20.58
N LYS A 163 -6.59 -2.20 21.04
CA LYS A 163 -7.58 -1.39 20.31
C LYS A 163 -7.04 -0.90 18.98
N ALA A 164 -5.74 -0.60 18.91
CA ALA A 164 -5.07 -0.15 17.69
C ALA A 164 -4.95 -1.27 16.65
N GLU A 165 -4.64 -2.50 17.08
CA GLU A 165 -4.59 -3.68 16.20
C GLU A 165 -5.97 -4.00 15.61
N ILE A 166 -7.03 -3.96 16.43
CA ILE A 166 -8.42 -4.14 15.96
C ILE A 166 -8.81 -3.03 14.99
N ALA A 167 -8.54 -1.76 15.35
CA ALA A 167 -8.87 -0.62 14.49
C ALA A 167 -8.11 -0.68 13.16
N GLY A 168 -6.82 -1.01 13.17
CA GLY A 168 -6.00 -1.20 11.97
C GLY A 168 -6.55 -2.31 11.06
N GLY A 169 -6.91 -3.45 11.64
CA GLY A 169 -7.51 -4.56 10.90
C GLY A 169 -8.85 -4.18 10.27
N VAL A 170 -9.71 -3.47 10.98
CA VAL A 170 -10.99 -2.96 10.44
C VAL A 170 -10.74 -1.98 9.30
N ILE A 171 -9.79 -1.04 9.45
CA ILE A 171 -9.44 -0.08 8.40
C ILE A 171 -8.98 -0.80 7.13
N LEU A 172 -8.12 -1.82 7.24
CA LEU A 172 -7.65 -2.59 6.07
C LEU A 172 -8.79 -3.30 5.34
N ILE A 173 -9.73 -3.90 6.08
CA ILE A 173 -10.91 -4.54 5.49
C ILE A 173 -11.80 -3.50 4.80
N LEU A 174 -11.99 -2.33 5.41
CA LEU A 174 -12.79 -1.25 4.81
C LEU A 174 -12.14 -0.70 3.53
N ILE A 175 -10.82 -0.52 3.52
CA ILE A 175 -10.07 -0.09 2.33
C ILE A 175 -10.22 -1.13 1.21
N GLY A 176 -9.98 -2.40 1.50
CA GLY A 176 -10.17 -3.47 0.51
C GLY A 176 -11.59 -3.54 -0.02
N THR A 177 -12.59 -3.38 0.86
CA THR A 177 -14.01 -3.35 0.46
C THR A 177 -14.31 -2.13 -0.42
N LYS A 178 -13.79 -0.95 -0.08
CA LYS A 178 -13.94 0.27 -0.87
C LYS A 178 -13.39 0.07 -2.28
N ILE A 179 -12.15 -0.41 -2.41
CA ILE A 179 -11.51 -0.69 -3.70
C ILE A 179 -12.36 -1.63 -4.56
N LEU A 180 -12.89 -2.69 -3.95
CA LEU A 180 -13.76 -3.65 -4.65
C LEU A 180 -15.07 -3.02 -5.13
N LEU A 181 -15.74 -2.22 -4.27
CA LEU A 181 -17.03 -1.58 -4.58
C LEU A 181 -16.90 -0.48 -5.64
N GLU A 182 -15.80 0.27 -5.64
CA GLU A 182 -15.47 1.24 -6.69
C GLU A 182 -15.32 0.55 -8.04
N HIS A 183 -14.60 -0.57 -8.07
CA HIS A 183 -14.44 -1.34 -9.31
C HIS A 183 -15.75 -1.96 -9.81
N LEU A 184 -16.61 -2.43 -8.92
CA LEU A 184 -17.92 -2.98 -9.28
C LEU A 184 -18.95 -1.90 -9.72
N GLY A 185 -18.56 -0.62 -9.69
CA GLY A 185 -19.42 0.50 -10.06
C GLY A 185 -20.58 0.75 -9.10
N VAL A 186 -20.51 0.19 -7.88
CA VAL A 186 -21.53 0.35 -6.84
C VAL A 186 -21.39 1.72 -6.16
N ILE A 187 -20.17 2.25 -6.09
CA ILE A 187 -19.86 3.56 -5.49
C ILE A 187 -19.01 4.34 -6.48
N ASN A 188 -19.51 5.50 -6.93
CA ASN A 188 -18.77 6.47 -7.73
C ASN A 188 -18.58 7.72 -6.88
N PHE A 189 -17.34 8.02 -6.49
CA PHE A 189 -16.95 9.32 -5.93
C PHE A 189 -16.06 10.05 -6.91
#